data_c23342bf84a92911992ee3dce0fc68b1
#
_entry.id   c23342bf84a92911992ee3dce0fc68b1
#
_cell.length_a   1.000
_cell.length_b   1.000
_cell.length_c   1.000
_cell.angle_alpha   90.00
_cell.angle_beta   90.00
_cell.angle_gamma   90.00
#
_symmetry.space_group_name_H-M   'P 1'
#
loop_
_entity.id
_entity.type
_entity.pdbx_description
1 polymer ?
#
loop_
_entity_poly.entity_id
_entity_poly.type
_entity_poly.pdbx_seq_one_letter_code
_entity_poly.pdbx_strand_id
1 'polypeptide(L)'
;MVMRLTIWAVLILGICSCTAVDSDTNPESEALVSSNNTSTRSDPGLQRVEPFAIFDNVYYIGIGWVSAYLIDTGNGLIMIDALYGDFVDTAIQDIRGLGFDPQDLEYVLVTHGHFDHVGGAGQLQQQFGTQVVMTEPDWQLAEASRGSSAQVVNRDVVIHDGDEIVLGNTTVRFYVTPGHTAGVLSFEFVVRDGELEHRAFTFGGVGLNFEGVERTESYLRSVQRIKELAQANPIEVNLANHPAMGRLFERRDLLAGRAPGEPHPFVDAAGYLSWLDELGQNGEVKLTKERAEVGR
;
A
#
# COMPACT_ATOMS: atom_id res chain seq x y z
N MET A 1 39.63 -26.06 69.99
CA MET A 1 38.49 -26.98 69.86
C MET A 1 37.76 -26.53 68.55
N VAL A 2 38.15 -27.24 67.49
CA VAL A 2 37.76 -26.88 66.12
C VAL A 2 36.67 -27.87 65.66
N MET A 3 35.48 -27.39 65.43
CA MET A 3 34.30 -28.15 64.99
C MET A 3 34.26 -28.16 63.44
N ARG A 4 34.52 -29.31 62.82
CA ARG A 4 34.37 -29.48 61.37
C ARG A 4 32.93 -29.75 61.02
N LEU A 5 32.30 -28.85 60.20
CA LEU A 5 30.99 -29.06 59.59
C LEU A 5 31.20 -29.76 58.24
N THR A 6 30.61 -30.92 58.10
CA THR A 6 30.59 -31.70 56.84
C THR A 6 29.35 -31.34 56.08
N ILE A 7 29.48 -30.76 54.87
CA ILE A 7 28.37 -30.43 53.97
C ILE A 7 28.21 -31.61 52.97
N TRP A 8 27.03 -32.22 52.97
CA TRP A 8 26.60 -33.18 51.96
C TRP A 8 26.04 -32.43 50.77
N ALA A 9 26.64 -32.65 49.58
CA ALA A 9 26.09 -32.18 48.32
C ALA A 9 25.10 -33.23 47.78
N VAL A 10 23.85 -32.84 47.64
CA VAL A 10 22.82 -33.62 46.93
C VAL A 10 22.83 -33.25 45.48
N LEU A 11 23.21 -34.19 44.62
CA LEU A 11 23.17 -34.06 43.17
C LEU A 11 21.74 -34.35 42.72
N ILE A 12 20.98 -33.32 42.26
CA ILE A 12 19.70 -33.51 41.62
C ILE A 12 19.95 -33.53 40.10
N LEU A 13 19.83 -34.69 39.47
CA LEU A 13 19.75 -34.82 38.02
C LEU A 13 18.36 -34.34 37.58
N GLY A 14 18.30 -33.14 36.98
CA GLY A 14 17.13 -32.66 36.27
C GLY A 14 17.10 -33.25 34.87
N ILE A 15 16.13 -34.12 34.61
CA ILE A 15 15.83 -34.62 33.26
C ILE A 15 15.08 -33.49 32.54
N CYS A 16 15.76 -32.84 31.61
CA CYS A 16 15.13 -31.83 30.72
C CYS A 16 14.38 -32.60 29.62
N SER A 17 13.04 -32.69 29.74
CA SER A 17 12.19 -33.25 28.72
C SER A 17 11.89 -32.13 27.72
N CYS A 18 12.57 -32.08 26.58
CA CYS A 18 12.21 -31.25 25.46
C CYS A 18 10.93 -31.82 24.81
N THR A 19 9.80 -31.22 25.10
CA THR A 19 8.61 -31.40 24.27
C THR A 19 8.75 -30.52 23.03
N ALA A 20 8.96 -31.19 21.89
CA ALA A 20 8.81 -30.53 20.58
C ALA A 20 7.36 -30.04 20.47
N VAL A 21 7.21 -28.75 20.21
CA VAL A 21 5.93 -28.16 19.82
C VAL A 21 5.78 -28.48 18.34
N ASP A 22 4.94 -29.47 18.04
CA ASP A 22 4.47 -29.72 16.68
C ASP A 22 3.67 -28.49 16.22
N SER A 23 4.20 -27.79 15.22
CA SER A 23 3.46 -26.78 14.47
C SER A 23 2.59 -27.51 13.43
N ASP A 24 1.48 -28.09 13.86
CA ASP A 24 0.41 -28.50 12.97
C ASP A 24 -0.29 -27.25 12.41
N THR A 25 0.27 -26.69 11.35
CA THR A 25 -0.48 -25.80 10.45
C THR A 25 -1.36 -26.69 9.60
N ASN A 26 -2.63 -26.75 9.95
CA ASN A 26 -3.64 -27.50 9.20
C ASN A 26 -3.85 -26.84 7.81
N PRO A 27 -3.52 -27.52 6.68
CA PRO A 27 -3.69 -26.97 5.33
C PRO A 27 -5.15 -26.65 4.97
N GLU A 28 -6.13 -27.19 5.70
CA GLU A 28 -7.55 -26.86 5.53
C GLU A 28 -7.87 -25.44 6.05
N SER A 29 -7.13 -24.90 7.02
CA SER A 29 -7.33 -23.53 7.51
C SER A 29 -6.87 -22.48 6.51
N GLU A 30 -5.80 -22.71 5.74
CA GLU A 30 -5.33 -21.83 4.69
C GLU A 30 -6.26 -21.82 3.46
N ALA A 31 -6.84 -22.98 3.11
CA ALA A 31 -7.80 -23.09 2.02
C ALA A 31 -9.14 -22.40 2.34
N LEU A 32 -9.60 -22.45 3.60
CA LEU A 32 -10.81 -21.77 4.07
C LEU A 32 -10.65 -20.25 4.13
N VAL A 33 -9.47 -19.75 4.50
CA VAL A 33 -9.15 -18.33 4.48
C VAL A 33 -9.10 -17.79 3.05
N SER A 34 -8.60 -18.59 2.10
CA SER A 34 -8.51 -18.19 0.67
C SER A 34 -9.91 -18.16 -0.01
N SER A 35 -10.81 -19.10 0.29
CA SER A 35 -12.13 -19.17 -0.37
C SER A 35 -13.16 -18.16 0.17
N ASN A 36 -13.05 -17.76 1.43
CA ASN A 36 -13.93 -16.73 2.03
C ASN A 36 -13.51 -15.31 1.67
N ASN A 37 -12.29 -15.11 1.17
CA ASN A 37 -11.68 -13.79 1.00
C ASN A 37 -12.27 -13.01 -0.19
N THR A 38 -12.78 -13.68 -1.23
CA THR A 38 -13.35 -12.99 -2.41
C THR A 38 -14.73 -12.42 -2.15
N SER A 39 -15.57 -13.11 -1.36
CA SER A 39 -16.90 -12.61 -1.01
C SER A 39 -16.86 -11.43 -0.03
N THR A 40 -15.87 -11.38 0.87
CA THR A 40 -15.69 -10.26 1.81
C THR A 40 -15.18 -8.99 1.13
N ARG A 41 -14.37 -9.10 0.08
CA ARG A 41 -13.82 -7.94 -0.65
C ARG A 41 -14.88 -7.15 -1.43
N SER A 42 -15.98 -7.80 -1.82
CA SER A 42 -17.08 -7.17 -2.55
C SER A 42 -18.27 -6.80 -1.65
N ASP A 43 -18.19 -7.03 -0.35
CA ASP A 43 -19.26 -6.71 0.61
C ASP A 43 -19.09 -5.26 1.11
N PRO A 44 -19.99 -4.32 0.70
CA PRO A 44 -19.88 -2.93 1.12
C PRO A 44 -19.94 -2.75 2.64
N GLY A 45 -20.71 -3.58 3.36
CA GLY A 45 -20.85 -3.49 4.81
C GLY A 45 -19.56 -3.86 5.56
N LEU A 46 -18.80 -4.84 5.02
CA LEU A 46 -17.54 -5.30 5.61
C LEU A 46 -16.36 -4.42 5.18
N GLN A 47 -16.45 -3.75 4.03
CA GLN A 47 -15.36 -2.95 3.48
C GLN A 47 -15.48 -1.46 3.81
N ARG A 48 -16.63 -1.01 4.32
CA ARG A 48 -16.84 0.40 4.66
C ARG A 48 -15.82 0.88 5.69
N VAL A 49 -15.12 1.96 5.35
CA VAL A 49 -14.27 2.73 6.24
C VAL A 49 -14.76 4.18 6.19
N GLU A 50 -15.01 4.78 7.35
CA GLU A 50 -15.34 6.21 7.39
C GLU A 50 -14.11 7.02 6.95
N PRO A 51 -14.30 8.05 6.10
CA PRO A 51 -13.19 8.87 5.64
C PRO A 51 -12.57 9.64 6.81
N PHE A 52 -11.28 9.86 6.76
CA PHE A 52 -10.56 10.61 7.80
C PHE A 52 -9.36 11.37 7.24
N ALA A 53 -9.04 12.51 7.84
CA ALA A 53 -7.82 13.23 7.56
C ALA A 53 -6.62 12.47 8.10
N ILE A 54 -5.61 12.23 7.26
CA ILE A 54 -4.31 11.72 7.68
C ILE A 54 -3.38 12.88 7.98
N PHE A 55 -3.35 13.86 7.07
CA PHE A 55 -2.61 15.11 7.16
C PHE A 55 -3.53 16.27 6.77
N ASP A 56 -3.09 17.51 6.93
CA ASP A 56 -3.91 18.68 6.60
C ASP A 56 -4.34 18.72 5.14
N ASN A 57 -3.55 18.12 4.25
CA ASN A 57 -3.82 18.06 2.82
C ASN A 57 -4.05 16.64 2.27
N VAL A 58 -4.15 15.61 3.12
CA VAL A 58 -4.32 14.20 2.68
C VAL A 58 -5.38 13.50 3.51
N TYR A 59 -6.33 12.88 2.81
CA TYR A 59 -7.47 12.19 3.41
C TYR A 59 -7.52 10.75 2.90
N TYR A 60 -7.91 9.82 3.77
CA TYR A 60 -8.26 8.46 3.38
C TYR A 60 -9.72 8.40 2.96
N ILE A 61 -9.99 7.89 1.76
CA ILE A 61 -11.32 7.67 1.17
C ILE A 61 -11.45 6.25 0.60
N GLY A 62 -10.56 5.35 1.01
CA GLY A 62 -10.52 3.96 0.57
C GLY A 62 -11.44 3.06 1.38
N ILE A 63 -11.27 1.78 1.16
CA ILE A 63 -12.03 0.70 1.81
C ILE A 63 -11.11 -0.17 2.68
N GLY A 64 -11.67 -1.14 3.39
CA GLY A 64 -10.90 -2.01 4.29
C GLY A 64 -9.80 -2.82 3.61
N TRP A 65 -9.93 -3.08 2.30
CA TRP A 65 -8.97 -3.88 1.55
C TRP A 65 -8.07 -3.07 0.59
N VAL A 66 -8.59 -2.03 -0.06
CA VAL A 66 -7.84 -1.19 -1.00
C VAL A 66 -7.82 0.25 -0.51
N SER A 67 -6.64 0.84 -0.54
CA SER A 67 -6.50 2.26 -0.22
C SER A 67 -6.92 3.14 -1.38
N ALA A 68 -7.57 4.25 -1.07
CA ALA A 68 -7.66 5.41 -1.93
C ALA A 68 -7.41 6.66 -1.08
N TYR A 69 -6.65 7.60 -1.62
CA TYR A 69 -6.32 8.83 -0.93
C TYR A 69 -6.78 10.04 -1.74
N LEU A 70 -7.24 11.07 -1.06
CA LEU A 70 -7.54 12.37 -1.64
C LEU A 70 -6.49 13.36 -1.20
N ILE A 71 -5.94 14.12 -2.13
CA ILE A 71 -4.98 15.20 -1.88
C ILE A 71 -5.66 16.53 -2.23
N ASP A 72 -5.77 17.40 -1.24
CA ASP A 72 -6.13 18.80 -1.43
C ASP A 72 -4.88 19.60 -1.82
N THR A 73 -4.88 20.12 -3.04
CA THR A 73 -3.73 20.88 -3.57
C THR A 73 -3.91 22.40 -3.38
N GLY A 74 -5.01 22.82 -2.79
CA GLY A 74 -5.39 24.23 -2.69
C GLY A 74 -5.91 24.85 -4.01
N ASN A 75 -5.85 24.10 -5.11
CA ASN A 75 -6.39 24.51 -6.41
C ASN A 75 -6.77 23.26 -7.24
N GLY A 76 -7.76 22.53 -6.75
CA GLY A 76 -8.20 21.25 -7.29
C GLY A 76 -7.73 20.08 -6.44
N LEU A 77 -8.20 18.89 -6.78
CA LEU A 77 -8.02 17.65 -6.05
C LEU A 77 -7.27 16.62 -6.90
N ILE A 78 -6.47 15.78 -6.22
CA ILE A 78 -5.85 14.60 -6.81
C ILE A 78 -6.32 13.38 -6.01
N MET A 79 -6.78 12.34 -6.69
CA MET A 79 -7.08 11.05 -6.07
C MET A 79 -5.99 10.02 -6.42
N ILE A 80 -5.61 9.21 -5.46
CA ILE A 80 -4.74 8.05 -5.65
C ILE A 80 -5.60 6.81 -5.62
N ASP A 81 -5.57 6.04 -6.71
CA ASP A 81 -6.38 4.86 -7.01
C ASP A 81 -7.90 5.12 -7.01
N ALA A 82 -8.60 4.46 -7.91
CA ALA A 82 -10.02 4.75 -8.21
C ALA A 82 -10.99 3.75 -7.57
N LEU A 83 -10.51 2.76 -6.81
CA LEU A 83 -11.36 1.67 -6.30
C LEU A 83 -12.10 0.92 -7.44
N TYR A 84 -13.24 0.31 -7.13
CA TYR A 84 -14.02 -0.48 -8.08
C TYR A 84 -15.49 -0.63 -7.64
N GLY A 85 -16.37 -0.91 -8.61
CA GLY A 85 -17.79 -1.17 -8.36
C GLY A 85 -18.46 -0.06 -7.53
N ASP A 86 -19.35 -0.43 -6.62
CA ASP A 86 -20.12 0.50 -5.80
C ASP A 86 -19.27 1.32 -4.81
N PHE A 87 -18.01 0.91 -4.58
CA PHE A 87 -17.08 1.65 -3.72
C PHE A 87 -16.67 3.01 -4.32
N VAL A 88 -16.78 3.17 -5.63
CA VAL A 88 -16.54 4.44 -6.32
C VAL A 88 -17.58 5.48 -5.88
N ASP A 89 -18.85 5.10 -5.85
CA ASP A 89 -19.94 5.98 -5.38
C ASP A 89 -19.75 6.34 -3.90
N THR A 90 -19.25 5.40 -3.10
CA THR A 90 -18.89 5.64 -1.71
C THR A 90 -17.77 6.66 -1.59
N ALA A 91 -16.69 6.52 -2.36
CA ALA A 91 -15.59 7.49 -2.36
C ALA A 91 -16.04 8.89 -2.82
N ILE A 92 -16.92 8.98 -3.82
CA ILE A 92 -17.52 10.24 -4.26
C ILE A 92 -18.35 10.89 -3.12
N GLN A 93 -19.10 10.10 -2.36
CA GLN A 93 -19.85 10.59 -1.20
C GLN A 93 -18.91 11.03 -0.08
N ASP A 94 -17.81 10.31 0.15
CA ASP A 94 -16.80 10.64 1.15
C ASP A 94 -16.09 11.96 0.83
N ILE A 95 -15.76 12.21 -0.44
CA ILE A 95 -15.23 13.51 -0.91
C ILE A 95 -16.18 14.64 -0.54
N ARG A 96 -17.49 14.48 -0.80
CA ARG A 96 -18.50 15.48 -0.43
C ARG A 96 -18.64 15.62 1.09
N GLY A 97 -18.60 14.49 1.82
CA GLY A 97 -18.67 14.47 3.29
C GLY A 97 -17.50 15.17 3.97
N LEU A 98 -16.33 15.17 3.33
CA LEU A 98 -15.15 15.92 3.75
C LEU A 98 -15.23 17.41 3.42
N GLY A 99 -16.27 17.86 2.67
CA GLY A 99 -16.49 19.25 2.32
C GLY A 99 -15.91 19.67 0.97
N PHE A 100 -15.44 18.72 0.17
CA PHE A 100 -14.90 18.98 -1.17
C PHE A 100 -15.98 18.77 -2.26
N ASP A 101 -15.81 19.44 -3.39
CA ASP A 101 -16.62 19.18 -4.59
C ASP A 101 -15.90 18.16 -5.48
N PRO A 102 -16.51 17.00 -5.79
CA PRO A 102 -15.92 16.06 -6.75
C PRO A 102 -15.68 16.65 -8.16
N GLN A 103 -16.30 17.78 -8.50
CA GLN A 103 -16.02 18.49 -9.75
C GLN A 103 -14.61 19.10 -9.78
N ASP A 104 -13.99 19.30 -8.61
CA ASP A 104 -12.61 19.78 -8.49
C ASP A 104 -11.57 18.67 -8.64
N LEU A 105 -12.00 17.41 -8.90
CA LEU A 105 -11.10 16.26 -9.06
C LEU A 105 -10.43 16.31 -10.45
N GLU A 106 -9.25 16.90 -10.51
CA GLU A 106 -8.48 17.08 -11.74
C GLU A 106 -7.79 15.81 -12.21
N TYR A 107 -7.20 15.03 -11.27
CA TYR A 107 -6.43 13.84 -11.58
C TYR A 107 -6.80 12.63 -10.72
N VAL A 108 -6.79 11.45 -11.34
CA VAL A 108 -6.69 10.15 -10.66
C VAL A 108 -5.36 9.52 -11.05
N LEU A 109 -4.47 9.37 -10.08
CA LEU A 109 -3.18 8.69 -10.23
C LEU A 109 -3.38 7.21 -9.91
N VAL A 110 -3.34 6.36 -10.93
CA VAL A 110 -3.57 4.92 -10.76
C VAL A 110 -2.22 4.22 -10.61
N THR A 111 -2.04 3.52 -9.48
CA THR A 111 -0.79 2.82 -9.16
C THR A 111 -0.50 1.70 -10.15
N HIS A 112 -1.52 0.98 -10.60
CA HIS A 112 -1.40 -0.05 -11.64
C HIS A 112 -2.77 -0.49 -12.19
N GLY A 113 -2.76 -1.21 -13.31
CA GLY A 113 -3.94 -1.53 -14.11
C GLY A 113 -4.83 -2.67 -13.60
N HIS A 114 -4.69 -3.14 -12.33
CA HIS A 114 -5.61 -4.11 -11.78
C HIS A 114 -6.95 -3.48 -11.40
N PHE A 115 -8.03 -4.29 -11.44
CA PHE A 115 -9.41 -3.83 -11.31
C PHE A 115 -9.69 -3.05 -10.02
N ASP A 116 -9.02 -3.41 -8.94
CA ASP A 116 -9.19 -2.83 -7.61
C ASP A 116 -8.59 -1.43 -7.47
N HIS A 117 -7.71 -1.03 -8.40
CA HIS A 117 -7.08 0.29 -8.46
C HIS A 117 -7.62 1.16 -9.60
N VAL A 118 -7.90 0.56 -10.78
CA VAL A 118 -8.35 1.31 -11.96
C VAL A 118 -9.85 1.24 -12.19
N GLY A 119 -10.57 0.33 -11.52
CA GLY A 119 -11.94 -0.04 -11.86
C GLY A 119 -12.95 1.10 -11.87
N GLY A 120 -12.78 2.10 -11.01
CA GLY A 120 -13.62 3.29 -10.93
C GLY A 120 -13.19 4.45 -11.81
N ALA A 121 -11.99 4.40 -12.40
CA ALA A 121 -11.42 5.54 -13.11
C ALA A 121 -12.31 6.04 -14.28
N GLY A 122 -12.91 5.10 -15.04
CA GLY A 122 -13.84 5.47 -16.12
C GLY A 122 -15.10 6.18 -15.65
N GLN A 123 -15.59 5.85 -14.45
CA GLN A 123 -16.72 6.54 -13.85
C GLN A 123 -16.37 7.97 -13.45
N LEU A 124 -15.22 8.16 -12.79
CA LEU A 124 -14.72 9.49 -12.38
C LEU A 124 -14.47 10.37 -13.60
N GLN A 125 -13.85 9.82 -14.64
CA GLN A 125 -13.63 10.49 -15.92
C GLN A 125 -14.94 10.94 -16.56
N GLN A 126 -15.95 10.07 -16.61
CA GLN A 126 -17.24 10.37 -17.24
C GLN A 126 -18.07 11.39 -16.44
N GLN A 127 -18.06 11.31 -15.11
CA GLN A 127 -18.89 12.17 -14.26
C GLN A 127 -18.29 13.55 -14.04
N PHE A 128 -16.96 13.64 -13.94
CA PHE A 128 -16.27 14.86 -13.49
C PHE A 128 -15.23 15.39 -14.50
N GLY A 129 -14.94 14.63 -15.57
CA GLY A 129 -13.90 15.02 -16.53
C GLY A 129 -12.49 14.83 -16.01
N THR A 130 -12.34 14.08 -14.91
CA THR A 130 -11.07 13.79 -14.26
C THR A 130 -10.09 13.13 -15.23
N GLN A 131 -8.84 13.59 -15.27
CA GLN A 131 -7.79 12.98 -16.07
C GLN A 131 -7.18 11.77 -15.35
N VAL A 132 -7.14 10.63 -16.04
CA VAL A 132 -6.58 9.39 -15.49
C VAL A 132 -5.13 9.26 -15.93
N VAL A 133 -4.26 9.00 -14.95
CA VAL A 133 -2.80 8.95 -15.13
C VAL A 133 -2.30 7.53 -14.86
N MET A 134 -1.68 6.91 -15.86
CA MET A 134 -1.02 5.60 -15.77
C MET A 134 0.18 5.53 -16.71
N THR A 135 1.02 4.51 -16.52
CA THR A 135 2.05 4.16 -17.49
C THR A 135 1.45 3.43 -18.71
N GLU A 136 2.15 3.45 -19.85
CA GLU A 136 1.69 2.75 -21.06
C GLU A 136 1.43 1.24 -20.84
N PRO A 137 2.32 0.45 -20.15
CA PRO A 137 2.05 -0.96 -19.92
C PRO A 137 0.79 -1.20 -19.08
N ASP A 138 0.48 -0.32 -18.13
CA ASP A 138 -0.69 -0.51 -17.27
C ASP A 138 -1.99 0.03 -17.90
N TRP A 139 -1.91 0.98 -18.82
CA TRP A 139 -3.00 1.25 -19.75
C TRP A 139 -3.38 0.01 -20.58
N GLN A 140 -2.39 -0.68 -21.14
CA GLN A 140 -2.62 -1.92 -21.88
C GLN A 140 -3.21 -3.03 -21.01
N LEU A 141 -2.73 -3.16 -19.76
CA LEU A 141 -3.26 -4.12 -18.80
C LEU A 141 -4.73 -3.82 -18.45
N ALA A 142 -5.06 -2.58 -18.15
CA ALA A 142 -6.41 -2.14 -17.86
C ALA A 142 -7.37 -2.38 -19.05
N GLU A 143 -6.91 -2.14 -20.25
CA GLU A 143 -7.66 -2.42 -21.49
C GLU A 143 -7.89 -3.90 -21.73
N ALA A 144 -6.88 -4.75 -21.52
CA ALA A 144 -6.96 -6.21 -21.68
C ALA A 144 -7.85 -6.87 -20.60
N SER A 145 -7.90 -6.29 -19.41
CA SER A 145 -8.64 -6.83 -18.25
C SER A 145 -10.11 -6.41 -18.20
N ARG A 146 -10.60 -5.68 -19.22
CA ARG A 146 -11.98 -5.18 -19.24
C ARG A 146 -12.99 -6.33 -19.25
N GLY A 147 -13.72 -6.47 -18.14
CA GLY A 147 -14.93 -7.28 -18.11
C GLY A 147 -16.09 -6.57 -18.85
N SER A 148 -17.11 -7.33 -19.26
CA SER A 148 -18.26 -6.80 -20.02
C SER A 148 -19.10 -5.75 -19.26
N SER A 149 -18.89 -5.58 -17.96
CA SER A 149 -19.60 -4.66 -17.05
C SER A 149 -18.75 -3.51 -16.52
N ALA A 150 -17.44 -3.48 -16.78
CA ALA A 150 -16.59 -2.39 -16.33
C ALA A 150 -16.82 -1.13 -17.19
N GLN A 151 -16.95 0.02 -16.56
CA GLN A 151 -16.98 1.29 -17.29
C GLN A 151 -15.64 1.47 -18.03
N VAL A 152 -15.76 1.87 -19.29
CA VAL A 152 -14.58 2.03 -20.14
C VAL A 152 -13.83 3.27 -19.69
N VAL A 153 -12.61 3.10 -19.19
CA VAL A 153 -11.68 4.19 -19.00
C VAL A 153 -11.04 4.54 -20.34
N ASN A 154 -11.04 5.82 -20.72
CA ASN A 154 -10.30 6.28 -21.90
C ASN A 154 -8.89 6.67 -21.50
N ARG A 155 -7.93 6.46 -22.41
CA ARG A 155 -6.55 6.92 -22.16
C ARG A 155 -6.52 8.44 -22.14
N ASP A 156 -6.00 9.00 -21.05
CA ASP A 156 -5.75 10.44 -20.94
C ASP A 156 -4.24 10.71 -20.89
N VAL A 157 -3.62 10.49 -19.72
CA VAL A 157 -2.23 10.83 -19.49
C VAL A 157 -1.38 9.58 -19.40
N VAL A 158 -0.39 9.46 -20.29
CA VAL A 158 0.67 8.46 -20.18
C VAL A 158 1.84 9.13 -19.48
N ILE A 159 2.22 8.59 -18.33
CA ILE A 159 3.31 9.09 -17.52
C ILE A 159 4.56 8.21 -17.64
N HIS A 160 5.73 8.81 -17.51
CA HIS A 160 7.01 8.12 -17.60
C HIS A 160 7.81 8.29 -16.31
N ASP A 161 8.87 7.52 -16.20
CA ASP A 161 9.79 7.58 -15.06
C ASP A 161 10.45 8.96 -14.98
N GLY A 162 10.32 9.60 -13.81
CA GLY A 162 10.87 10.92 -13.54
C GLY A 162 9.98 12.10 -13.95
N ASP A 163 8.83 11.85 -14.58
CA ASP A 163 7.87 12.92 -14.87
C ASP A 163 7.29 13.51 -13.58
N GLU A 164 6.69 14.68 -13.70
CA GLU A 164 6.02 15.39 -12.60
C GLU A 164 4.67 15.95 -13.05
N ILE A 165 3.70 15.96 -12.13
CA ILE A 165 2.46 16.72 -12.26
C ILE A 165 2.46 17.78 -11.15
N VAL A 166 2.15 19.03 -11.54
CA VAL A 166 1.99 20.15 -10.60
C VAL A 166 0.54 20.61 -10.65
N LEU A 167 -0.13 20.59 -9.50
CA LEU A 167 -1.47 21.15 -9.32
C LEU A 167 -1.50 21.93 -8.02
N GLY A 168 -1.94 23.18 -8.07
CA GLY A 168 -1.95 24.06 -6.91
C GLY A 168 -0.57 24.17 -6.24
N ASN A 169 -0.52 23.83 -4.97
CA ASN A 169 0.72 23.84 -4.17
C ASN A 169 1.37 22.45 -4.04
N THR A 170 0.95 21.49 -4.86
CA THR A 170 1.42 20.11 -4.79
C THR A 170 2.14 19.73 -6.08
N THR A 171 3.36 19.21 -5.94
CA THR A 171 4.11 18.54 -7.00
C THR A 171 4.16 17.06 -6.70
N VAL A 172 3.69 16.24 -7.64
CA VAL A 172 3.80 14.77 -7.57
C VAL A 172 4.87 14.34 -8.56
N ARG A 173 5.91 13.66 -8.07
CA ARG A 173 6.96 13.07 -8.90
C ARG A 173 6.75 11.57 -9.04
N PHE A 174 6.90 11.07 -10.26
CA PHE A 174 6.61 9.69 -10.61
C PHE A 174 7.86 8.82 -10.78
N TYR A 175 7.73 7.56 -10.38
CA TYR A 175 8.74 6.52 -10.50
C TYR A 175 8.10 5.26 -11.08
N VAL A 176 8.63 4.74 -12.17
CA VAL A 176 8.20 3.45 -12.70
C VAL A 176 8.93 2.34 -11.94
N THR A 177 8.16 1.51 -11.23
CA THR A 177 8.66 0.46 -10.32
C THR A 177 8.07 -0.90 -10.70
N PRO A 178 8.47 -1.48 -11.86
CA PRO A 178 7.89 -2.71 -12.40
C PRO A 178 8.14 -3.91 -11.47
N GLY A 179 7.23 -4.87 -11.54
CA GLY A 179 7.27 -6.11 -10.75
C GLY A 179 5.87 -6.68 -10.55
N HIS A 180 5.05 -6.10 -9.71
CA HIS A 180 3.65 -6.49 -9.50
C HIS A 180 2.84 -6.42 -10.81
N THR A 181 3.01 -5.34 -11.59
CA THR A 181 2.70 -5.26 -13.01
C THR A 181 3.93 -4.79 -13.79
N ALA A 182 3.86 -4.74 -15.10
CA ALA A 182 4.97 -4.27 -15.96
C ALA A 182 5.14 -2.74 -15.87
N GLY A 183 4.10 -2.01 -15.53
CA GLY A 183 4.07 -0.56 -15.53
C GLY A 183 3.75 0.08 -14.18
N VAL A 184 3.92 -0.64 -13.05
CA VAL A 184 3.65 -0.08 -11.72
C VAL A 184 4.16 1.34 -11.61
N LEU A 185 3.27 2.23 -11.20
CA LEU A 185 3.55 3.63 -10.93
C LEU A 185 3.63 3.86 -9.42
N SER A 186 4.78 4.35 -8.98
CA SER A 186 5.02 4.84 -7.63
C SER A 186 5.22 6.33 -7.68
N PHE A 187 4.94 7.05 -6.60
CA PHE A 187 5.09 8.51 -6.60
C PHE A 187 5.31 9.07 -5.22
N GLU A 188 5.93 10.24 -5.20
CA GLU A 188 6.17 11.03 -4.01
C GLU A 188 5.54 12.40 -4.09
N PHE A 189 5.17 12.94 -2.95
CA PHE A 189 4.68 14.30 -2.77
C PHE A 189 4.84 14.75 -1.32
N VAL A 190 4.56 16.02 -1.04
CA VAL A 190 4.66 16.59 0.30
C VAL A 190 3.30 16.54 1.01
N VAL A 191 3.30 16.09 2.27
CA VAL A 191 2.16 16.15 3.18
C VAL A 191 2.44 17.13 4.32
N ARG A 192 1.39 17.71 4.93
CA ARG A 192 1.50 18.79 5.90
C ARG A 192 0.87 18.44 7.24
N ASP A 193 1.59 18.71 8.32
CA ASP A 193 1.16 18.62 9.72
C ASP A 193 1.40 19.98 10.38
N GLY A 194 0.44 20.91 10.30
CA GLY A 194 0.61 22.31 10.63
C GLY A 194 1.68 22.99 9.76
N GLU A 195 2.71 23.52 10.40
CA GLU A 195 3.85 24.14 9.73
C GLU A 195 4.92 23.15 9.26
N LEU A 196 4.76 21.87 9.59
CA LEU A 196 5.72 20.83 9.23
C LEU A 196 5.34 20.22 7.87
N GLU A 197 6.35 19.96 7.07
CA GLU A 197 6.24 19.27 5.79
C GLU A 197 6.97 17.93 5.87
N HIS A 198 6.33 16.87 5.37
CA HIS A 198 6.89 15.54 5.33
C HIS A 198 6.83 14.97 3.93
N ARG A 199 7.85 14.22 3.56
CA ARG A 199 7.93 13.55 2.27
C ARG A 199 7.17 12.22 2.33
N ALA A 200 6.05 12.14 1.61
CA ALA A 200 5.25 10.93 1.48
C ALA A 200 5.56 10.17 0.20
N PHE A 201 5.40 8.86 0.25
CA PHE A 201 5.60 7.98 -0.89
C PHE A 201 4.53 6.90 -0.94
N THR A 202 4.03 6.64 -2.16
CA THR A 202 3.21 5.48 -2.48
C THR A 202 4.02 4.53 -3.36
N PHE A 203 4.37 3.34 -2.84
CA PHE A 203 4.92 2.26 -3.64
C PHE A 203 3.76 1.49 -4.27
N GLY A 204 3.59 1.62 -5.59
CA GLY A 204 2.35 1.26 -6.27
C GLY A 204 2.10 -0.25 -6.48
N GLY A 205 3.08 -1.11 -6.20
CA GLY A 205 2.96 -2.55 -6.47
C GLY A 205 3.59 -3.42 -5.39
N VAL A 206 3.05 -3.40 -4.17
CA VAL A 206 3.61 -4.13 -3.01
C VAL A 206 3.37 -5.64 -3.04
N GLY A 207 2.29 -6.10 -3.69
CA GLY A 207 1.88 -7.50 -3.68
C GLY A 207 2.80 -8.41 -4.50
N LEU A 208 3.08 -9.63 -3.99
CA LEU A 208 3.88 -10.65 -4.66
C LEU A 208 3.02 -11.72 -5.37
N ASN A 209 1.73 -11.44 -5.62
CA ASN A 209 0.77 -12.32 -6.29
C ASN A 209 0.91 -12.31 -7.82
N PHE A 210 2.12 -12.46 -8.29
CA PHE A 210 2.50 -12.64 -9.69
C PHE A 210 3.54 -13.77 -9.80
N GLU A 211 3.87 -14.22 -11.00
CA GLU A 211 4.82 -15.31 -11.22
C GLU A 211 5.88 -14.93 -12.25
N GLY A 212 7.02 -15.60 -12.17
CA GLY A 212 8.12 -15.54 -13.13
C GLY A 212 9.37 -14.86 -12.57
N VAL A 213 10.51 -15.59 -12.70
CA VAL A 213 11.83 -15.19 -12.23
C VAL A 213 12.20 -13.76 -12.64
N GLU A 214 12.06 -13.44 -13.93
CA GLU A 214 12.41 -12.12 -14.48
C GLU A 214 11.57 -11.01 -13.84
N ARG A 215 10.31 -11.29 -13.60
CA ARG A 215 9.37 -10.35 -12.99
C ARG A 215 9.68 -10.12 -11.51
N THR A 216 10.02 -11.19 -10.79
CA THR A 216 10.45 -11.09 -9.39
C THR A 216 11.79 -10.36 -9.25
N GLU A 217 12.73 -10.58 -10.18
CA GLU A 217 13.96 -9.79 -10.23
C GLU A 217 13.69 -8.30 -10.51
N SER A 218 12.72 -8.00 -11.37
CA SER A 218 12.32 -6.62 -11.65
C SER A 218 11.72 -5.94 -10.41
N TYR A 219 10.86 -6.66 -9.67
CA TYR A 219 10.32 -6.20 -8.38
C TYR A 219 11.44 -5.88 -7.39
N LEU A 220 12.42 -6.77 -7.24
CA LEU A 220 13.55 -6.57 -6.33
C LEU A 220 14.40 -5.36 -6.71
N ARG A 221 14.65 -5.15 -8.01
CA ARG A 221 15.33 -3.93 -8.49
C ARG A 221 14.54 -2.67 -8.16
N SER A 222 13.21 -2.72 -8.28
CA SER A 222 12.33 -1.61 -7.94
C SER A 222 12.37 -1.28 -6.45
N VAL A 223 12.28 -2.29 -5.58
CA VAL A 223 12.40 -2.13 -4.12
C VAL A 223 13.76 -1.54 -3.74
N GLN A 224 14.84 -2.08 -4.29
CA GLN A 224 16.20 -1.60 -4.04
C GLN A 224 16.38 -0.12 -4.47
N ARG A 225 15.86 0.23 -5.64
CA ARG A 225 15.89 1.62 -6.16
C ARG A 225 15.22 2.60 -5.19
N ILE A 226 14.03 2.27 -4.70
CA ILE A 226 13.29 3.14 -3.78
C ILE A 226 13.97 3.18 -2.41
N LYS A 227 14.59 2.09 -1.97
CA LYS A 227 15.41 2.09 -0.76
C LYS A 227 16.61 3.04 -0.86
N GLU A 228 17.33 3.02 -1.98
CA GLU A 228 18.45 3.96 -2.24
C GLU A 228 17.96 5.41 -2.26
N LEU A 229 16.80 5.68 -2.88
CA LEU A 229 16.16 6.99 -2.86
C LEU A 229 15.86 7.45 -1.44
N ALA A 230 15.27 6.58 -0.61
CA ALA A 230 14.91 6.86 0.78
C ALA A 230 16.15 7.04 1.68
N GLN A 231 17.26 6.37 1.38
CA GLN A 231 18.52 6.54 2.09
C GLN A 231 19.22 7.87 1.74
N ALA A 232 19.13 8.28 0.47
CA ALA A 232 19.72 9.54 0.01
C ALA A 232 18.94 10.77 0.51
N ASN A 233 17.61 10.67 0.56
CA ASN A 233 16.72 11.69 1.08
C ASN A 233 15.53 10.98 1.77
N PRO A 234 15.38 11.08 3.10
CA PRO A 234 14.40 10.32 3.84
C PRO A 234 12.98 10.47 3.29
N ILE A 235 12.34 9.33 3.03
CA ILE A 235 10.88 9.23 2.87
C ILE A 235 10.33 8.97 4.26
N GLU A 236 9.45 9.84 4.73
CA GLU A 236 8.98 9.84 6.11
C GLU A 236 7.61 9.18 6.26
N VAL A 237 6.81 9.17 5.18
CA VAL A 237 5.42 8.72 5.22
C VAL A 237 5.15 7.66 4.17
N ASN A 238 4.70 6.48 4.61
CA ASN A 238 4.26 5.38 3.76
C ASN A 238 2.75 5.44 3.54
N LEU A 239 2.30 5.74 2.33
CA LEU A 239 0.89 5.68 1.91
C LEU A 239 0.70 4.47 0.99
N ALA A 240 0.67 3.27 1.58
CA ALA A 240 0.54 2.04 0.83
C ALA A 240 -0.83 1.92 0.14
N ASN A 241 -0.86 1.35 -1.07
CA ASN A 241 -2.08 1.15 -1.87
C ASN A 241 -3.01 0.04 -1.35
N HIS A 242 -2.58 -0.70 -0.32
CA HIS A 242 -3.42 -1.59 0.50
C HIS A 242 -3.23 -1.27 1.98
N PRO A 243 -4.30 -1.06 2.77
CA PRO A 243 -4.20 -0.59 4.16
C PRO A 243 -3.34 -1.48 5.05
N ALA A 244 -3.50 -2.80 4.90
CA ALA A 244 -2.76 -3.78 5.70
C ALA A 244 -1.24 -3.72 5.46
N MET A 245 -0.81 -3.37 4.25
CA MET A 245 0.61 -3.28 3.89
C MET A 245 1.33 -2.09 4.52
N GLY A 246 0.59 -1.01 4.81
CA GLY A 246 1.11 0.21 5.44
C GLY A 246 0.74 0.35 6.92
N ARG A 247 0.09 -0.63 7.54
CA ARG A 247 -0.45 -0.55 8.90
C ARG A 247 -1.36 0.67 9.11
N LEU A 248 -2.14 0.99 8.08
CA LEU A 248 -2.90 2.25 8.00
C LEU A 248 -3.86 2.41 9.17
N PHE A 249 -4.63 1.37 9.51
CA PHE A 249 -5.65 1.48 10.56
C PHE A 249 -5.05 1.54 11.97
N GLU A 250 -3.92 0.90 12.20
CA GLU A 250 -3.19 1.03 13.46
C GLU A 250 -2.68 2.47 13.65
N ARG A 251 -2.12 3.06 12.57
CA ARG A 251 -1.64 4.45 12.59
C ARG A 251 -2.80 5.44 12.71
N ARG A 252 -3.94 5.17 12.08
CA ARG A 252 -5.19 5.96 12.25
C ARG A 252 -5.63 5.97 13.72
N ASP A 253 -5.65 4.81 14.37
CA ASP A 253 -6.13 4.69 15.75
C ASP A 253 -5.18 5.44 16.70
N LEU A 254 -3.88 5.42 16.44
CA LEU A 254 -2.91 6.25 17.17
C LEU A 254 -3.12 7.74 16.89
N LEU A 255 -3.42 8.12 15.64
CA LEU A 255 -3.68 9.52 15.25
C LEU A 255 -4.91 10.07 15.97
N ALA A 256 -5.97 9.28 16.10
CA ALA A 256 -7.18 9.68 16.83
C ALA A 256 -6.93 9.97 18.32
N GLY A 257 -5.88 9.38 18.90
CA GLY A 257 -5.47 9.63 20.29
C GLY A 257 -4.34 10.66 20.46
N ARG A 258 -3.82 11.21 19.35
CA ARG A 258 -2.65 12.11 19.36
C ARG A 258 -2.95 13.42 20.08
N ALA A 259 -2.16 13.78 21.09
CA ALA A 259 -2.22 15.08 21.72
C ALA A 259 -1.44 16.14 20.90
N PRO A 260 -1.79 17.44 21.05
CA PRO A 260 -1.04 18.52 20.40
C PRO A 260 0.45 18.48 20.77
N GLY A 261 1.31 18.49 19.75
CA GLY A 261 2.77 18.46 19.89
C GLY A 261 3.40 17.08 20.01
N GLU A 262 2.60 16.01 20.03
CA GLU A 262 3.13 14.65 19.91
C GLU A 262 3.54 14.33 18.47
N PRO A 263 4.51 13.43 18.26
CA PRO A 263 4.91 12.98 16.90
C PRO A 263 3.72 12.45 16.10
N HIS A 264 3.72 12.73 14.81
CA HIS A 264 2.66 12.24 13.93
C HIS A 264 2.83 10.72 13.66
N PRO A 265 1.80 9.86 13.93
CA PRO A 265 1.96 8.41 13.84
C PRO A 265 2.28 7.86 12.45
N PHE A 266 1.99 8.61 11.40
CA PHE A 266 2.34 8.26 10.02
C PHE A 266 3.77 8.65 9.63
N VAL A 267 4.45 9.51 10.41
CA VAL A 267 5.81 9.97 10.16
C VAL A 267 6.81 9.02 10.80
N ASP A 268 7.45 8.17 9.98
CA ASP A 268 8.35 7.12 10.44
C ASP A 268 9.34 6.72 9.33
N ALA A 269 10.36 7.52 9.12
CA ALA A 269 11.38 7.27 8.09
C ALA A 269 12.17 5.96 8.33
N ALA A 270 12.44 5.63 9.59
CA ALA A 270 13.14 4.39 9.92
C ALA A 270 12.25 3.15 9.66
N GLY A 271 10.97 3.27 10.01
CA GLY A 271 9.98 2.23 9.72
C GLY A 271 9.76 2.06 8.22
N TYR A 272 9.81 3.14 7.42
CA TYR A 272 9.73 3.03 5.96
C TYR A 272 10.90 2.24 5.37
N LEU A 273 12.13 2.50 5.81
CA LEU A 273 13.30 1.73 5.37
C LEU A 273 13.20 0.26 5.80
N SER A 274 12.76 -0.01 7.03
CA SER A 274 12.55 -1.38 7.52
C SER A 274 11.49 -2.12 6.72
N TRP A 275 10.41 -1.42 6.33
CA TRP A 275 9.36 -1.96 5.48
C TRP A 275 9.87 -2.30 4.06
N LEU A 276 10.72 -1.46 3.46
CA LEU A 276 11.37 -1.78 2.17
C LEU A 276 12.30 -2.99 2.29
N ASP A 277 13.00 -3.16 3.42
CA ASP A 277 13.82 -4.34 3.69
C ASP A 277 12.97 -5.62 3.76
N GLU A 278 11.80 -5.54 4.40
CA GLU A 278 10.84 -6.65 4.45
C GLU A 278 10.31 -7.01 3.06
N LEU A 279 9.94 -6.03 2.23
CA LEU A 279 9.54 -6.27 0.84
C LEU A 279 10.66 -6.97 0.05
N GLY A 280 11.90 -6.52 0.20
CA GLY A 280 13.07 -7.13 -0.42
C GLY A 280 13.28 -8.58 0.01
N GLN A 281 13.23 -8.86 1.31
CA GLN A 281 13.38 -10.22 1.87
C GLN A 281 12.28 -11.16 1.34
N ASN A 282 11.03 -10.73 1.34
CA ASN A 282 9.91 -11.50 0.81
C ASN A 282 10.06 -11.79 -0.70
N GLY A 283 10.55 -10.81 -1.46
CA GLY A 283 10.88 -10.97 -2.88
C GLY A 283 12.00 -12.00 -3.12
N GLU A 284 13.06 -11.99 -2.33
CA GLU A 284 14.17 -12.97 -2.42
C GLU A 284 13.72 -14.41 -2.10
N VAL A 285 12.84 -14.57 -1.10
CA VAL A 285 12.22 -15.87 -0.79
C VAL A 285 11.44 -16.38 -2.00
N LYS A 286 10.59 -15.53 -2.59
CA LYS A 286 9.84 -15.86 -3.81
C LYS A 286 10.76 -16.23 -4.97
N LEU A 287 11.80 -15.43 -5.23
CA LEU A 287 12.76 -15.66 -6.31
C LEU A 287 13.47 -17.00 -6.17
N THR A 288 13.87 -17.33 -4.94
CA THR A 288 14.53 -18.62 -4.63
C THR A 288 13.62 -19.80 -4.96
N LYS A 289 12.34 -19.71 -4.60
CA LYS A 289 11.33 -20.72 -4.91
C LYS A 289 11.12 -20.88 -6.41
N GLU A 290 10.91 -19.78 -7.12
CA GLU A 290 10.67 -19.80 -8.59
C GLU A 290 11.87 -20.38 -9.35
N ARG A 291 13.10 -20.03 -8.99
CA ARG A 291 14.33 -20.60 -9.60
C ARG A 291 14.44 -22.10 -9.37
N ALA A 292 14.06 -22.60 -8.20
CA ALA A 292 14.05 -24.03 -7.91
C ALA A 292 12.98 -24.81 -8.71
N GLU A 293 11.88 -24.17 -9.08
CA GLU A 293 10.81 -24.73 -9.91
C GLU A 293 11.22 -24.81 -11.39
N VAL A 294 11.90 -23.79 -11.92
CA VAL A 294 12.41 -23.75 -13.31
C VAL A 294 13.57 -24.76 -13.53
N GLY A 295 14.34 -25.07 -12.50
CA GLY A 295 15.48 -26.01 -12.56
C GLY A 295 15.09 -27.49 -12.47
N ARG A 296 13.80 -27.81 -12.39
CA ARG A 296 13.27 -29.18 -12.38
C ARG A 296 12.70 -29.59 -13.72
#